data_c981d7d89f09a746969786a0fb8c3ab7
#
_entry.id   c981d7d89f09a746969786a0fb8c3ab7
#
_cell.length_a   1.000
_cell.length_b   1.000
_cell.length_c   1.000
_cell.angle_alpha   90.00
_cell.angle_beta   90.00
_cell.angle_gamma   90.00
#
_symmetry.space_group_name_H-M   'P 1'
#
loop_
_entity.id
_entity.type
_entity.pdbx_description
1 polymer ?
#
loop_
_entity_poly.entity_id
_entity_poly.type
_entity_poly.pdbx_seq_one_letter_code
_entity_poly.pdbx_strand_id
1 'polypeptide(L)'
;PSMKRKAIFALAVAVAMLVAVIPVSAGSSYDYGTYGGSYYEVSATCNSESYSASTHCESTTYKVRADAALYRHMGQGEDAMYQSTIYSDKSHTRSASVSGTTYYQLAYLVSYHYVNGVQVSSLLAHGKQ
;
A
#
# COMPACT_ATOMS: atom_id res chain seq x y z
N PRO A 1 -8.50 -1.78 27.17
CA PRO A 1 -9.35 -0.96 26.36
C PRO A 1 -8.96 -1.00 24.89
N SER A 2 -9.95 -0.94 24.05
CA SER A 2 -9.73 -1.10 22.62
C SER A 2 -8.91 0.03 22.01
N MET A 3 -9.04 1.24 22.53
CA MET A 3 -8.27 2.37 22.02
C MET A 3 -6.77 2.17 22.22
N LYS A 4 -6.39 1.72 23.41
CA LYS A 4 -4.99 1.48 23.69
C LYS A 4 -4.42 0.36 22.80
N ARG A 5 -5.23 -0.68 22.57
CA ARG A 5 -4.81 -1.78 21.72
C ARG A 5 -4.64 -1.31 20.27
N LYS A 6 -5.55 -0.47 19.78
CA LYS A 6 -5.46 0.05 18.44
C LYS A 6 -4.22 0.91 18.25
N ALA A 7 -3.90 1.72 19.23
CA ALA A 7 -2.69 2.54 19.15
C ALA A 7 -1.43 1.69 19.11
N ILE A 8 -1.39 0.63 19.91
CA ILE A 8 -0.23 -0.27 19.91
C ILE A 8 -0.11 -0.97 18.57
N PHE A 9 -1.23 -1.41 18.01
CA PHE A 9 -1.23 -2.07 16.71
C PHE A 9 -0.73 -1.13 15.62
N ALA A 10 -1.22 0.09 15.59
CA ALA A 10 -0.82 1.07 14.58
C ALA A 10 0.68 1.34 14.68
N LEU A 11 1.20 1.49 15.88
CA LEU A 11 2.62 1.72 16.06
C LEU A 11 3.45 0.54 15.56
N ALA A 12 3.03 -0.67 15.87
CA ALA A 12 3.76 -1.86 15.45
C ALA A 12 3.80 -1.98 13.93
N VAL A 13 2.69 -1.72 13.25
CA VAL A 13 2.64 -1.77 11.80
C VAL A 13 3.50 -0.67 11.20
N ALA A 14 3.42 0.54 11.74
CA ALA A 14 4.22 1.65 11.22
C ALA A 14 5.71 1.39 11.39
N VAL A 15 6.13 0.87 12.54
CA VAL A 15 7.53 0.56 12.78
C VAL A 15 8.01 -0.53 11.83
N ALA A 16 7.22 -1.58 11.65
CA ALA A 16 7.58 -2.66 10.73
C ALA A 16 7.74 -2.14 9.30
N MET A 17 6.84 -1.27 8.87
CA MET A 17 6.94 -0.71 7.53
C MET A 17 8.17 0.18 7.38
N LEU A 18 8.46 1.00 8.38
CA LEU A 18 9.64 1.86 8.33
C LEU A 18 10.91 1.03 8.21
N VAL A 19 11.01 -0.05 8.97
CA VAL A 19 12.16 -0.92 8.90
C VAL A 19 12.25 -1.58 7.53
N ALA A 20 11.11 -1.99 6.98
CA ALA A 20 11.09 -2.71 5.72
C ALA A 20 11.38 -1.81 4.53
N VAL A 21 11.17 -0.50 4.65
CA VAL A 21 11.17 0.38 3.49
C VAL A 21 12.22 1.46 3.54
N ILE A 22 13.32 1.25 4.23
CA ILE A 22 14.38 2.23 4.24
C ILE A 22 15.52 1.91 3.28
N PRO A 23 15.35 1.59 2.07
CA PRO A 23 16.37 1.74 1.05
C PRO A 23 16.39 3.20 0.65
N VAL A 24 17.55 3.67 0.32
CA VAL A 24 17.76 5.08 0.04
C VAL A 24 16.85 5.60 -1.06
N SER A 25 16.54 4.77 -2.04
CA SER A 25 15.76 5.18 -3.20
C SER A 25 14.31 4.72 -3.15
N ALA A 26 13.87 4.19 -2.02
CA ALA A 26 12.50 3.69 -1.91
C ALA A 26 11.56 4.80 -1.48
N GLY A 27 10.35 4.74 -2.02
CA GLY A 27 9.26 5.56 -1.53
C GLY A 27 8.29 4.73 -0.74
N SER A 28 7.68 5.35 0.24
CA SER A 28 6.64 4.70 1.01
C SER A 28 5.57 5.70 1.38
N SER A 29 4.37 5.21 1.57
CA SER A 29 3.22 5.99 1.99
C SER A 29 2.41 5.18 2.98
N TYR A 30 1.74 5.86 3.87
CA TYR A 30 1.01 5.23 4.94
C TYR A 30 -0.17 6.10 5.31
N ASP A 31 -1.29 5.48 5.63
CA ASP A 31 -2.47 6.19 6.08
C ASP A 31 -3.27 5.27 7.01
N TYR A 32 -4.18 5.86 7.75
CA TYR A 32 -5.03 5.08 8.65
C TYR A 32 -6.32 5.85 8.89
N GLY A 33 -7.30 5.15 9.44
CA GLY A 33 -8.59 5.75 9.72
C GLY A 33 -9.54 4.74 10.32
N THR A 34 -10.81 5.05 10.25
CA THR A 34 -11.85 4.13 10.71
C THR A 34 -12.92 3.99 9.65
N TYR A 35 -13.51 2.81 9.61
CA TYR A 35 -14.65 2.52 8.77
C TYR A 35 -15.63 1.70 9.59
N GLY A 36 -16.86 2.18 9.72
CA GLY A 36 -17.86 1.47 10.51
C GLY A 36 -17.41 1.20 11.94
N GLY A 37 -16.64 2.10 12.52
CA GLY A 37 -16.13 1.93 13.86
C GLY A 37 -14.90 1.06 13.97
N SER A 38 -14.43 0.49 12.87
CA SER A 38 -13.25 -0.38 12.87
C SER A 38 -12.04 0.37 12.35
N TYR A 39 -10.93 0.22 13.03
CA TYR A 39 -9.68 0.85 12.67
C TYR A 39 -9.05 0.15 11.46
N TYR A 40 -8.50 0.92 10.54
CA TYR A 40 -7.77 0.36 9.42
C TYR A 40 -6.44 1.09 9.22
N GLU A 41 -5.52 0.40 8.57
CA GLU A 41 -4.23 0.94 8.19
C GLU A 41 -3.93 0.48 6.76
N VAL A 42 -3.32 1.37 6.00
CA VAL A 42 -2.97 1.08 4.62
C VAL A 42 -1.54 1.55 4.37
N SER A 43 -0.86 0.86 3.47
CA SER A 43 0.51 1.21 3.13
C SER A 43 0.82 0.90 1.70
N ALA A 44 1.82 1.59 1.17
CA ALA A 44 2.33 1.35 -0.17
C ALA A 44 3.83 1.60 -0.16
N THR A 45 4.56 0.76 -0.86
CA THR A 45 6.01 0.86 -0.97
C THR A 45 6.40 0.61 -2.42
N CYS A 46 7.34 1.38 -2.92
CA CYS A 46 7.83 1.22 -4.27
C CYS A 46 9.33 1.42 -4.30
N ASN A 47 10.03 0.47 -4.89
CA ASN A 47 11.45 0.56 -5.22
C ASN A 47 11.56 0.58 -6.73
N SER A 48 12.79 0.64 -7.23
CA SER A 48 12.98 0.66 -8.67
C SER A 48 12.46 -0.60 -9.35
N GLU A 49 12.46 -1.73 -8.65
CA GLU A 49 12.06 -3.00 -9.25
C GLU A 49 11.15 -3.84 -8.37
N SER A 50 10.60 -3.25 -7.32
CA SER A 50 9.70 -3.98 -6.44
C SER A 50 8.62 -3.06 -5.90
N TYR A 51 7.53 -3.66 -5.48
CA TYR A 51 6.39 -2.90 -4.99
C TYR A 51 5.61 -3.72 -3.99
N SER A 52 4.88 -3.02 -3.13
CA SER A 52 3.91 -3.66 -2.26
C SER A 52 2.82 -2.66 -1.88
N ALA A 53 1.65 -3.18 -1.61
CA ALA A 53 0.55 -2.40 -1.08
C ALA A 53 -0.26 -3.30 -0.16
N SER A 54 -0.71 -2.77 0.95
CA SER A 54 -1.48 -3.57 1.90
C SER A 54 -2.59 -2.77 2.54
N THR A 55 -3.66 -3.48 2.86
CA THR A 55 -4.79 -2.96 3.60
C THR A 55 -5.02 -3.87 4.79
N HIS A 56 -5.12 -3.29 5.97
CA HIS A 56 -5.42 -4.03 7.18
C HIS A 56 -6.57 -3.36 7.92
N CYS A 57 -7.51 -4.15 8.39
CA CYS A 57 -8.64 -3.64 9.17
C CYS A 57 -8.85 -4.54 10.37
N GLU A 58 -9.17 -3.97 11.51
CA GLU A 58 -9.38 -4.75 12.73
C GLU A 58 -10.65 -5.58 12.72
N SER A 59 -11.62 -5.21 11.89
CA SER A 59 -12.86 -5.96 11.81
C SER A 59 -12.62 -7.31 11.14
N THR A 60 -13.24 -8.34 11.67
CA THR A 60 -13.24 -9.65 11.03
C THR A 60 -14.46 -9.81 10.12
N THR A 61 -15.32 -8.82 10.07
CA THR A 61 -16.55 -8.86 9.29
C THR A 61 -16.36 -8.33 7.88
N TYR A 62 -15.54 -7.28 7.73
CA TYR A 62 -15.37 -6.62 6.46
C TYR A 62 -14.30 -7.28 5.62
N LYS A 63 -14.58 -7.45 4.34
CA LYS A 63 -13.53 -7.80 3.39
C LYS A 63 -12.61 -6.61 3.20
N VAL A 64 -11.34 -6.89 3.02
CA VAL A 64 -10.36 -5.86 2.68
C VAL A 64 -9.76 -6.18 1.32
N ARG A 65 -9.25 -5.14 0.66
CA ARG A 65 -8.68 -5.28 -0.68
C ARG A 65 -7.59 -4.24 -0.86
N ALA A 66 -6.52 -4.63 -1.54
CA ALA A 66 -5.46 -3.72 -1.93
C ALA A 66 -5.20 -3.89 -3.42
N ASP A 67 -5.20 -2.79 -4.16
CA ASP A 67 -4.87 -2.78 -5.57
C ASP A 67 -3.61 -1.96 -5.77
N ALA A 68 -2.81 -2.34 -6.73
CA ALA A 68 -1.60 -1.61 -7.08
C ALA A 68 -1.57 -1.34 -8.58
N ALA A 69 -1.51 -0.08 -8.95
CA ALA A 69 -1.33 0.35 -10.33
C ALA A 69 0.12 0.76 -10.49
N LEU A 70 0.83 0.09 -11.39
CA LEU A 70 2.26 0.28 -11.57
C LEU A 70 2.52 1.19 -12.77
N TYR A 71 3.39 2.15 -12.57
CA TYR A 71 3.78 3.08 -13.62
C TYR A 71 5.28 3.01 -13.81
N ARG A 72 5.72 2.78 -15.01
CA ARG A 72 7.14 2.62 -15.31
C ARG A 72 7.68 3.84 -16.04
N HIS A 73 8.99 4.01 -15.92
CA HIS A 73 9.69 5.02 -16.72
C HIS A 73 9.67 4.61 -18.18
N MET A 74 9.42 5.57 -19.02
CA MET A 74 9.48 5.35 -20.46
C MET A 74 10.82 5.76 -21.03
N GLY A 75 11.75 6.15 -20.16
CA GLY A 75 13.12 6.41 -20.55
C GLY A 75 13.35 7.78 -21.10
N GLN A 76 14.59 8.12 -21.37
CA GLN A 76 14.98 9.30 -22.13
C GLN A 76 14.66 10.63 -21.46
N GLY A 77 14.74 10.71 -20.16
CA GLY A 77 14.58 11.97 -19.47
C GLY A 77 13.18 12.55 -19.51
N GLU A 78 12.27 11.82 -20.05
CA GLU A 78 10.87 12.20 -20.04
C GLU A 78 10.20 11.56 -18.86
N ASP A 79 9.33 12.31 -18.21
CA ASP A 79 8.48 11.72 -17.22
C ASP A 79 7.31 11.01 -17.88
N ALA A 80 7.52 10.51 -19.06
CA ALA A 80 6.49 9.82 -19.78
C ALA A 80 6.21 8.54 -19.07
N MET A 81 5.18 8.55 -18.29
CA MET A 81 4.76 7.41 -17.56
C MET A 81 3.42 6.98 -18.02
N TYR A 82 3.20 5.71 -17.96
CA TYR A 82 1.87 5.24 -18.19
C TYR A 82 1.68 3.97 -17.40
N GLN A 83 0.45 3.73 -17.10
CA GLN A 83 0.06 2.59 -16.34
C GLN A 83 0.36 1.32 -17.09
N SER A 84 0.98 0.41 -16.41
CA SER A 84 1.36 -0.85 -16.98
C SER A 84 0.39 -1.94 -16.58
N THR A 85 0.19 -2.11 -15.28
CA THR A 85 -0.56 -3.25 -14.76
C THR A 85 -1.24 -2.85 -13.47
N ILE A 86 -2.39 -3.45 -13.24
CA ILE A 86 -3.09 -3.32 -11.98
C ILE A 86 -3.19 -4.70 -11.37
N TYR A 87 -2.80 -4.80 -10.13
CA TYR A 87 -2.90 -6.02 -9.34
C TYR A 87 -3.86 -5.80 -8.20
N SER A 88 -4.48 -6.86 -7.76
CA SER A 88 -5.50 -6.77 -6.76
C SER A 88 -5.47 -8.00 -5.87
N ASP A 89 -5.69 -7.78 -4.60
CA ASP A 89 -5.83 -8.87 -3.64
C ASP A 89 -7.03 -8.56 -2.75
N LYS A 90 -7.83 -9.57 -2.52
CA LYS A 90 -9.03 -9.46 -1.69
C LYS A 90 -8.96 -10.49 -0.59
N SER A 91 -9.44 -10.13 0.58
CA SER A 91 -9.44 -11.05 1.69
C SER A 91 -10.70 -10.88 2.52
N HIS A 92 -11.15 -11.99 3.09
CA HIS A 92 -12.23 -11.98 4.08
C HIS A 92 -11.68 -11.82 5.48
N THR A 93 -10.37 -11.85 5.62
CA THR A 93 -9.71 -11.68 6.90
C THR A 93 -9.25 -10.24 7.05
N ARG A 94 -8.47 -9.99 8.07
CA ARG A 94 -8.08 -8.64 8.43
C ARG A 94 -7.11 -7.99 7.47
N SER A 95 -6.49 -8.74 6.60
CA SER A 95 -5.42 -8.20 5.77
C SER A 95 -5.53 -8.65 4.33
N ALA A 96 -5.17 -7.76 3.43
CA ALA A 96 -5.00 -8.04 2.02
C ALA A 96 -3.74 -7.32 1.57
N SER A 97 -2.94 -7.97 0.76
CA SER A 97 -1.73 -7.35 0.26
C SER A 97 -1.44 -7.81 -1.16
N VAL A 98 -0.75 -6.96 -1.89
CA VAL A 98 -0.24 -7.29 -3.22
C VAL A 98 1.19 -6.82 -3.27
N SER A 99 2.08 -7.68 -3.79
CA SER A 99 3.49 -7.34 -3.87
C SER A 99 4.14 -8.13 -4.99
N GLY A 100 5.27 -7.65 -5.43
CA GLY A 100 6.00 -8.36 -6.47
C GLY A 100 7.23 -7.60 -6.89
N THR A 101 7.86 -8.12 -7.95
CA THR A 101 9.01 -7.49 -8.57
C THR A 101 8.72 -7.30 -10.04
N THR A 102 9.45 -6.39 -10.65
CA THR A 102 9.33 -6.11 -12.07
C THR A 102 10.70 -6.26 -12.74
N TYR A 103 10.68 -6.50 -14.03
CA TYR A 103 11.92 -6.51 -14.80
C TYR A 103 12.13 -5.18 -15.53
N TYR A 104 11.33 -4.21 -15.19
CA TYR A 104 11.49 -2.84 -15.68
C TYR A 104 11.53 -1.90 -14.48
N GLN A 105 11.99 -0.69 -14.73
CA GLN A 105 12.16 0.28 -13.68
C GLN A 105 10.82 0.96 -13.38
N LEU A 106 10.44 0.91 -12.11
CA LEU A 106 9.21 1.54 -11.67
C LEU A 106 9.43 3.01 -11.40
N ALA A 107 8.56 3.84 -11.93
CA ALA A 107 8.56 5.25 -11.63
C ALA A 107 7.79 5.52 -10.36
N TYR A 108 6.60 4.97 -10.26
CA TYR A 108 5.79 5.10 -9.06
C TYR A 108 4.68 4.07 -9.07
N LEU A 109 4.07 3.94 -7.92
CA LEU A 109 2.94 3.06 -7.70
C LEU A 109 1.81 3.90 -7.10
N VAL A 110 0.61 3.68 -7.58
CA VAL A 110 -0.59 4.24 -6.96
C VAL A 110 -1.38 3.05 -6.41
N SER A 111 -1.66 3.08 -5.13
CA SER A 111 -2.43 2.01 -4.52
C SER A 111 -3.81 2.49 -4.13
N TYR A 112 -4.76 1.57 -4.17
CA TYR A 112 -6.13 1.83 -3.80
C TYR A 112 -6.52 0.80 -2.75
N HIS A 113 -7.10 1.28 -1.67
CA HIS A 113 -7.38 0.43 -0.52
C HIS A 113 -8.86 0.46 -0.20
N TYR A 114 -9.41 -0.71 0.05
CA TYR A 114 -10.86 -0.87 0.23
C TYR A 114 -11.14 -1.63 1.51
N VAL A 115 -12.19 -1.18 2.20
CA VAL A 115 -12.75 -1.90 3.34
C VAL A 115 -14.25 -2.03 3.05
N ASN A 116 -14.74 -3.25 3.11
CA ASN A 116 -16.16 -3.52 2.87
C ASN A 116 -16.62 -3.01 1.50
N GLY A 117 -15.75 -3.12 0.50
CA GLY A 117 -16.06 -2.68 -0.86
C GLY A 117 -15.99 -1.18 -1.09
N VAL A 118 -15.66 -0.40 -0.08
CA VAL A 118 -15.58 1.05 -0.17
C VAL A 118 -14.13 1.47 -0.18
N GLN A 119 -13.76 2.31 -1.14
CA GLN A 119 -12.39 2.83 -1.17
C GLN A 119 -12.20 3.79 0.00
N VAL A 120 -11.26 3.45 0.87
CA VAL A 120 -11.00 4.27 2.06
C VAL A 120 -9.72 5.09 1.92
N SER A 121 -8.84 4.73 0.99
CA SER A 121 -7.58 5.46 0.82
C SER A 121 -6.96 5.19 -0.54
N SER A 122 -6.11 6.12 -0.94
CA SER A 122 -5.29 5.98 -2.13
C SER A 122 -3.92 6.57 -1.77
N LEU A 123 -2.86 5.83 -2.12
CA LEU A 123 -1.50 6.23 -1.77
C LEU A 123 -0.64 6.28 -3.01
N LEU A 124 0.37 7.15 -2.97
CA LEU A 124 1.36 7.28 -4.02
C LEU A 124 2.72 6.98 -3.42
N ALA A 125 3.46 6.08 -4.04
CA ALA A 125 4.81 5.74 -3.62
C ALA A 125 5.73 5.79 -4.83
N HIS A 126 6.81 6.56 -4.73
CA HIS A 126 7.76 6.72 -5.81
C HIS A 126 8.78 5.61 -5.80
N GLY A 127 9.11 5.11 -6.98
CA GLY A 127 10.13 4.09 -7.13
C GLY A 127 11.49 4.72 -7.30
N LYS A 128 11.90 4.89 -8.54
CA LYS A 128 13.18 5.52 -8.84
C LYS A 128 13.06 7.04 -8.77
N GLN A 129 13.99 7.63 -8.11
CA GLN A 129 14.08 9.08 -8.03
C GLN A 129 14.93 9.62 -9.16
#